data_141ff90ef078d143be529154bac0dc44
#
_entry.id   141ff90ef078d143be529154bac0dc44
#
_cell.length_a   1.000
_cell.length_b   1.000
_cell.length_c   1.000
_cell.angle_alpha   90.00
_cell.angle_beta   90.00
_cell.angle_gamma   90.00
#
_symmetry.space_group_name_H-M   'P 1'
#
loop_
_entity.id
_entity.type
_entity.pdbx_description
1 polymer ?
#
loop_
_entity_poly.entity_id
_entity_poly.type
_entity_poly.pdbx_seq_one_letter_code
_entity_poly.pdbx_strand_id
1 'polypeptide(L)'
;MHQRLNAGITNATQLFAEIRVRGYRGSATTLRTYLQPLRTAATPPPTRPRPPKVRRITAWLLRHPDTLHPDDQAGLATIRAACPHLNAIADHVNAFAKILTGRHGHRLNAWITAVTADDQPDLHSFIAGLRRDHDAVLNGLTLPYSSGVIEGHVNRIKMIKRQMYGRANLDLLRKRVLLS
;
A
#
# COMPACT_ATOMS: atom_id res chain seq x y z
N MET A 1 -32.05 4.71 32.23
CA MET A 1 -31.90 5.23 30.83
C MET A 1 -30.62 6.03 30.68
N HIS A 2 -30.34 7.06 31.47
CA HIS A 2 -29.11 7.85 31.42
C HIS A 2 -27.82 7.01 31.57
N GLN A 3 -27.82 6.00 32.43
CA GLN A 3 -26.67 5.08 32.57
C GLN A 3 -26.30 4.34 31.27
N ARG A 4 -27.29 3.97 30.44
CA ARG A 4 -27.10 3.29 29.18
C ARG A 4 -26.57 4.25 28.10
N LEU A 5 -27.02 5.50 28.09
CA LEU A 5 -26.51 6.55 27.25
C LEU A 5 -25.05 6.86 27.57
N ASN A 6 -24.70 6.95 28.86
CA ASN A 6 -23.33 7.13 29.32
C ASN A 6 -22.41 5.92 28.99
N ALA A 7 -23.02 4.73 28.90
CA ALA A 7 -22.32 3.52 28.41
C ALA A 7 -22.18 3.43 26.89
N GLY A 8 -22.55 4.49 26.15
CA GLY A 8 -22.38 4.57 24.69
C GLY A 8 -23.47 3.90 23.85
N ILE A 9 -24.56 3.43 24.44
CA ILE A 9 -25.68 2.83 23.72
C ILE A 9 -26.60 3.95 23.21
N THR A 10 -26.42 4.32 21.93
CA THR A 10 -27.18 5.40 21.29
C THR A 10 -28.30 4.91 20.37
N ASN A 11 -28.47 3.58 20.21
CA ASN A 11 -29.49 3.01 19.34
C ASN A 11 -30.89 3.14 19.97
N ALA A 12 -31.72 4.04 19.39
CA ALA A 12 -33.06 4.33 19.92
C ALA A 12 -34.00 3.09 19.90
N THR A 13 -33.84 2.20 18.93
CA THR A 13 -34.67 0.98 18.82
C THR A 13 -34.34 0.01 19.95
N GLN A 14 -33.09 -0.18 20.27
CA GLN A 14 -32.66 -1.03 21.37
C GLN A 14 -33.06 -0.46 22.72
N LEU A 15 -32.87 0.85 22.95
CA LEU A 15 -33.33 1.54 24.17
C LEU A 15 -34.84 1.48 24.32
N PHE A 16 -35.58 1.59 23.21
CA PHE A 16 -37.05 1.48 23.26
C PHE A 16 -37.50 0.08 23.68
N ALA A 17 -36.89 -0.99 23.15
CA ALA A 17 -37.19 -2.35 23.58
C ALA A 17 -36.92 -2.58 25.08
N GLU A 18 -35.75 -2.10 25.58
CA GLU A 18 -35.37 -2.23 26.97
C GLU A 18 -36.34 -1.50 27.93
N ILE A 19 -36.78 -0.27 27.61
CA ILE A 19 -37.68 0.48 28.46
C ILE A 19 -39.12 -0.02 28.40
N ARG A 20 -39.54 -0.61 27.26
CA ARG A 20 -40.84 -1.29 27.13
C ARG A 20 -40.94 -2.46 28.10
N VAL A 21 -39.92 -3.28 28.21
CA VAL A 21 -39.86 -4.39 29.18
C VAL A 21 -39.97 -3.87 30.61
N ARG A 22 -39.50 -2.64 30.87
CA ARG A 22 -39.60 -1.97 32.20
C ARG A 22 -40.89 -1.18 32.40
N GLY A 23 -41.92 -1.38 31.54
CA GLY A 23 -43.24 -0.80 31.72
C GLY A 23 -43.48 0.55 31.01
N TYR A 24 -42.59 0.97 30.10
CA TYR A 24 -42.80 2.20 29.32
C TYR A 24 -43.95 2.03 28.31
N ARG A 25 -44.97 2.88 28.38
CA ARG A 25 -46.19 2.83 27.54
C ARG A 25 -46.21 3.90 26.43
N GLY A 26 -45.21 4.75 26.35
CA GLY A 26 -45.11 5.82 25.32
C GLY A 26 -44.68 5.33 23.95
N SER A 27 -44.75 6.23 22.95
CA SER A 27 -44.38 5.90 21.56
C SER A 27 -42.85 5.91 21.35
N ALA A 28 -42.41 5.19 20.32
CA ALA A 28 -41.00 5.23 19.89
C ALA A 28 -40.58 6.63 19.40
N THR A 29 -41.51 7.39 18.84
CA THR A 29 -41.28 8.77 18.37
C THR A 29 -40.98 9.69 19.55
N THR A 30 -41.76 9.60 20.64
CA THR A 30 -41.50 10.39 21.86
C THR A 30 -40.09 10.10 22.40
N LEU A 31 -39.68 8.83 22.42
CA LEU A 31 -38.33 8.49 22.85
C LEU A 31 -37.24 9.07 21.93
N ARG A 32 -37.44 9.01 20.63
CA ARG A 32 -36.49 9.58 19.66
C ARG A 32 -36.32 11.08 19.85
N THR A 33 -37.45 11.81 20.02
CA THR A 33 -37.43 13.25 20.28
C THR A 33 -36.71 13.59 21.57
N TYR A 34 -36.94 12.81 22.64
CA TYR A 34 -36.23 12.97 23.91
C TYR A 34 -34.74 12.67 23.81
N LEU A 35 -34.33 11.69 23.00
CA LEU A 35 -32.94 11.33 22.84
C LEU A 35 -32.16 12.29 21.89
N GLN A 36 -32.84 13.04 21.06
CA GLN A 36 -32.21 13.92 20.06
C GLN A 36 -31.29 14.97 20.73
N PRO A 37 -31.70 15.77 21.74
CA PRO A 37 -30.80 16.73 22.37
C PRO A 37 -29.68 16.05 23.17
N LEU A 38 -29.91 14.86 23.72
CA LEU A 38 -28.90 14.10 24.45
C LEU A 38 -27.84 13.51 23.54
N ARG A 39 -28.19 13.20 22.28
CA ARG A 39 -27.26 12.75 21.24
C ARG A 39 -26.40 13.89 20.72
N THR A 40 -26.94 15.08 20.57
CA THR A 40 -26.20 16.27 20.15
C THR A 40 -25.27 16.80 21.24
N ALA A 41 -25.65 16.60 22.53
CA ALA A 41 -24.81 16.96 23.66
C ALA A 41 -23.77 15.90 24.04
N ALA A 42 -23.93 14.64 23.60
CA ALA A 42 -22.91 13.61 23.79
C ALA A 42 -21.74 13.90 22.88
N THR A 43 -20.60 14.24 23.45
CA THR A 43 -19.33 14.28 22.72
C THR A 43 -19.18 12.95 21.98
N PRO A 44 -19.03 12.94 20.63
CA PRO A 44 -18.86 11.69 19.92
C PRO A 44 -17.69 10.94 20.55
N PRO A 45 -17.80 9.62 20.76
CA PRO A 45 -16.69 8.84 21.29
C PRO A 45 -15.50 9.09 20.40
N PRO A 46 -14.28 9.21 20.96
CA PRO A 46 -13.09 9.49 20.18
C PRO A 46 -13.02 8.48 19.02
N THR A 47 -13.20 8.99 17.83
CA THR A 47 -13.17 8.15 16.62
C THR A 47 -11.77 7.59 16.55
N ARG A 48 -11.61 6.28 16.81
CA ARG A 48 -10.32 5.62 16.63
C ARG A 48 -9.82 5.95 15.22
N PRO A 49 -8.62 6.51 15.06
CA PRO A 49 -8.10 6.83 13.76
C PRO A 49 -8.17 5.57 12.90
N ARG A 50 -8.80 5.69 11.74
CA ARG A 50 -8.89 4.55 10.81
C ARG A 50 -7.47 4.16 10.41
N PRO A 51 -7.11 2.87 10.47
CA PRO A 51 -5.80 2.44 10.01
C PRO A 51 -5.60 2.85 8.53
N PRO A 52 -4.40 3.27 8.15
CA PRO A 52 -4.13 3.64 6.77
C PRO A 52 -4.35 2.44 5.85
N LYS A 53 -4.81 2.71 4.63
CA LYS A 53 -5.03 1.67 3.63
C LYS A 53 -3.69 0.99 3.28
N VAL A 54 -3.69 -0.31 3.02
CA VAL A 54 -2.50 -1.10 2.62
C VAL A 54 -1.72 -0.41 1.50
N ARG A 55 -2.40 0.09 0.45
CA ARG A 55 -1.77 0.82 -0.65
C ARG A 55 -0.97 2.05 -0.20
N ARG A 56 -1.42 2.75 0.85
CA ARG A 56 -0.70 3.91 1.41
C ARG A 56 0.56 3.45 2.13
N ILE A 57 0.46 2.38 2.92
CA ILE A 57 1.61 1.79 3.63
C ILE A 57 2.67 1.31 2.63
N THR A 58 2.26 0.60 1.58
CA THR A 58 3.17 0.16 0.51
C THR A 58 3.85 1.35 -0.17
N ALA A 59 3.11 2.42 -0.45
CA ALA A 59 3.69 3.63 -1.04
C ALA A 59 4.72 4.30 -0.11
N TRP A 60 4.51 4.26 1.19
CA TRP A 60 5.48 4.78 2.16
C TRP A 60 6.75 3.93 2.22
N LEU A 61 6.60 2.59 2.17
CA LEU A 61 7.74 1.66 2.19
C LEU A 61 8.63 1.77 0.96
N LEU A 62 8.04 2.07 -0.21
CA LEU A 62 8.76 2.15 -1.48
C LEU A 62 9.36 3.53 -1.77
N ARG A 63 9.00 4.56 -1.01
CA ARG A 63 9.58 5.90 -1.15
C ARG A 63 10.87 6.04 -0.35
N HIS A 64 11.77 6.89 -0.87
CA HIS A 64 12.93 7.28 -0.09
C HIS A 64 12.48 7.99 1.21
N PRO A 65 13.01 7.63 2.39
CA PRO A 65 12.58 8.19 3.67
C PRO A 65 12.57 9.72 3.69
N ASP A 66 13.57 10.37 3.11
CA ASP A 66 13.73 11.83 3.10
C ASP A 66 12.68 12.54 2.22
N THR A 67 11.98 11.81 1.35
CA THR A 67 10.93 12.35 0.48
C THR A 67 9.52 12.19 1.04
N LEU A 68 9.40 11.54 2.20
CA LEU A 68 8.12 11.37 2.89
C LEU A 68 7.76 12.63 3.67
N HIS A 69 6.46 13.00 3.61
CA HIS A 69 5.95 14.05 4.48
C HIS A 69 6.10 13.65 5.97
N PRO A 70 6.37 14.57 6.91
CA PRO A 70 6.54 14.25 8.33
C PRO A 70 5.42 13.40 8.94
N ASP A 71 4.17 13.66 8.59
CA ASP A 71 3.02 12.89 9.06
C ASP A 71 3.04 11.43 8.55
N ASP A 72 3.49 11.22 7.30
CA ASP A 72 3.62 9.90 6.71
C ASP A 72 4.79 9.13 7.32
N GLN A 73 5.88 9.82 7.67
CA GLN A 73 7.01 9.23 8.41
C GLN A 73 6.57 8.76 9.79
N ALA A 74 5.84 9.61 10.53
CA ALA A 74 5.31 9.26 11.85
C ALA A 74 4.32 8.10 11.78
N GLY A 75 3.45 8.11 10.76
CA GLY A 75 2.52 7.01 10.49
C GLY A 75 3.23 5.70 10.18
N LEU A 76 4.26 5.73 9.34
CA LEU A 76 5.09 4.56 9.01
C LEU A 76 5.83 4.03 10.24
N ALA A 77 6.42 4.91 11.05
CA ALA A 77 7.11 4.53 12.28
C ALA A 77 6.17 3.84 13.26
N THR A 78 4.96 4.37 13.44
CA THR A 78 3.93 3.76 14.30
C THR A 78 3.55 2.36 13.85
N ILE A 79 3.38 2.14 12.55
CA ILE A 79 3.01 0.84 11.99
C ILE A 79 4.18 -0.16 12.11
N ARG A 80 5.41 0.27 11.83
CA ARG A 80 6.60 -0.56 12.00
C ARG A 80 6.78 -1.02 13.44
N ALA A 81 6.56 -0.13 14.41
CA ALA A 81 6.62 -0.47 15.83
C ALA A 81 5.53 -1.47 16.26
N ALA A 82 4.34 -1.40 15.64
CA ALA A 82 3.22 -2.27 15.94
C ALA A 82 3.29 -3.66 15.28
N CYS A 83 4.11 -3.82 14.22
CA CYS A 83 4.19 -5.06 13.44
C CYS A 83 5.65 -5.41 13.13
N PRO A 84 6.27 -6.37 13.88
CA PRO A 84 7.65 -6.80 13.66
C PRO A 84 7.90 -7.35 12.25
N HIS A 85 6.94 -8.11 11.68
CA HIS A 85 7.06 -8.61 10.31
C HIS A 85 7.14 -7.47 9.29
N LEU A 86 6.30 -6.45 9.42
CA LEU A 86 6.36 -5.29 8.54
C LEU A 86 7.65 -4.49 8.72
N ASN A 87 8.19 -4.46 9.94
CA ASN A 87 9.47 -3.82 10.19
C ASN A 87 10.60 -4.54 9.45
N ALA A 88 10.66 -5.88 9.52
CA ALA A 88 11.63 -6.69 8.79
C ALA A 88 11.52 -6.50 7.26
N ILE A 89 10.29 -6.53 6.72
CA ILE A 89 10.05 -6.24 5.30
C ILE A 89 10.57 -4.85 4.92
N ALA A 90 10.29 -3.82 5.74
CA ALA A 90 10.75 -2.46 5.50
C ALA A 90 12.28 -2.37 5.43
N ASP A 91 12.97 -3.06 6.31
CA ASP A 91 14.44 -3.10 6.34
C ASP A 91 15.01 -3.80 5.10
N HIS A 92 14.43 -4.91 4.66
CA HIS A 92 14.81 -5.60 3.43
C HIS A 92 14.55 -4.75 2.18
N VAL A 93 13.41 -4.07 2.09
CA VAL A 93 13.07 -3.16 0.99
C VAL A 93 14.07 -2.00 0.93
N ASN A 94 14.37 -1.38 2.06
CA ASN A 94 15.35 -0.28 2.13
C ASN A 94 16.77 -0.75 1.75
N ALA A 95 17.18 -1.93 2.19
CA ALA A 95 18.47 -2.51 1.83
C ALA A 95 18.57 -2.77 0.32
N PHE A 96 17.52 -3.33 -0.29
CA PHE A 96 17.47 -3.56 -1.72
C PHE A 96 17.43 -2.24 -2.52
N ALA A 97 16.68 -1.25 -2.06
CA ALA A 97 16.68 0.07 -2.68
C ALA A 97 18.08 0.72 -2.72
N LYS A 98 18.87 0.57 -1.65
CA LYS A 98 20.27 1.01 -1.62
C LYS A 98 21.16 0.26 -2.61
N ILE A 99 20.92 -1.03 -2.83
CA ILE A 99 21.62 -1.82 -3.85
C ILE A 99 21.29 -1.29 -5.24
N LEU A 100 20.01 -1.02 -5.53
CA LEU A 100 19.52 -0.50 -6.79
C LEU A 100 20.10 0.89 -7.10
N THR A 101 19.93 1.84 -6.16
CA THR A 101 20.29 3.24 -6.39
C THR A 101 21.80 3.45 -6.40
N GLY A 102 22.53 2.72 -5.56
CA GLY A 102 23.99 2.79 -5.45
C GLY A 102 24.74 1.89 -6.44
N ARG A 103 24.04 1.09 -7.25
CA ARG A 103 24.65 0.06 -8.14
C ARG A 103 25.57 -0.88 -7.40
N HIS A 104 25.14 -1.31 -6.21
CA HIS A 104 25.93 -2.19 -5.35
C HIS A 104 25.62 -3.68 -5.62
N GLY A 105 25.69 -4.13 -6.87
CA GLY A 105 25.38 -5.51 -7.24
C GLY A 105 26.16 -6.56 -6.42
N HIS A 106 27.40 -6.26 -6.00
CA HIS A 106 28.20 -7.14 -5.14
C HIS A 106 27.51 -7.47 -3.79
N ARG A 107 26.53 -6.68 -3.35
CA ARG A 107 25.76 -6.93 -2.13
C ARG A 107 24.51 -7.80 -2.34
N LEU A 108 24.16 -8.11 -3.60
CA LEU A 108 22.95 -8.85 -3.94
C LEU A 108 22.87 -10.20 -3.23
N ASN A 109 23.96 -10.98 -3.29
CA ASN A 109 23.99 -12.33 -2.70
C ASN A 109 23.84 -12.30 -1.16
N ALA A 110 24.50 -11.35 -0.50
CA ALA A 110 24.36 -11.16 0.94
C ALA A 110 22.92 -10.77 1.31
N TRP A 111 22.28 -9.89 0.52
CA TRP A 111 20.90 -9.51 0.72
C TRP A 111 19.94 -10.71 0.50
N ILE A 112 20.15 -11.50 -0.57
CA ILE A 112 19.36 -12.73 -0.81
C ILE A 112 19.46 -13.70 0.37
N THR A 113 20.65 -13.88 0.92
CA THR A 113 20.87 -14.76 2.09
C THR A 113 20.12 -14.24 3.32
N ALA A 114 20.21 -12.94 3.61
CA ALA A 114 19.53 -12.32 4.74
C ALA A 114 18.01 -12.46 4.64
N VAL A 115 17.42 -12.19 3.47
CA VAL A 115 15.96 -12.34 3.27
C VAL A 115 15.52 -13.80 3.33
N THR A 116 16.37 -14.74 2.82
CA THR A 116 16.03 -16.18 2.85
C THR A 116 16.03 -16.71 4.28
N ALA A 117 16.82 -16.11 5.20
CA ALA A 117 16.86 -16.48 6.60
C ALA A 117 15.65 -15.99 7.40
N ASP A 118 14.92 -14.99 6.91
CA ASP A 118 13.73 -14.45 7.55
C ASP A 118 12.45 -15.18 7.10
N ASP A 119 11.48 -15.29 8.01
CA ASP A 119 10.16 -15.90 7.74
C ASP A 119 9.24 -14.92 6.97
N GLN A 120 9.58 -14.71 5.69
CA GLN A 120 8.87 -13.79 4.78
C GLN A 120 8.57 -14.48 3.44
N PRO A 121 7.51 -15.33 3.34
CA PRO A 121 7.22 -16.16 2.17
C PRO A 121 7.11 -15.39 0.85
N ASP A 122 6.51 -14.18 0.89
CA ASP A 122 6.33 -13.34 -0.30
C ASP A 122 7.67 -12.85 -0.86
N LEU A 123 8.62 -12.51 0.02
CA LEU A 123 9.98 -12.14 -0.39
C LEU A 123 10.76 -13.34 -0.92
N HIS A 124 10.53 -14.55 -0.40
CA HIS A 124 11.13 -15.78 -0.93
C HIS A 124 10.72 -16.04 -2.37
N SER A 125 9.44 -15.79 -2.73
CA SER A 125 8.95 -15.88 -4.10
C SER A 125 9.68 -14.88 -5.03
N PHE A 126 9.88 -13.64 -4.56
CA PHE A 126 10.65 -12.64 -5.29
C PHE A 126 12.11 -13.06 -5.49
N ILE A 127 12.76 -13.59 -4.45
CA ILE A 127 14.13 -14.12 -4.53
C ILE A 127 14.25 -15.27 -5.53
N ALA A 128 13.28 -16.17 -5.57
CA ALA A 128 13.26 -17.25 -6.55
C ALA A 128 13.27 -16.71 -8.00
N GLY A 129 12.57 -15.60 -8.24
CA GLY A 129 12.65 -14.87 -9.51
C GLY A 129 14.04 -14.29 -9.80
N LEU A 130 14.65 -13.61 -8.82
CA LEU A 130 15.97 -13.03 -8.95
C LEU A 130 17.07 -14.09 -9.20
N ARG A 131 16.97 -15.25 -8.53
CA ARG A 131 17.92 -16.36 -8.72
C ARG A 131 17.84 -16.96 -10.12
N ARG A 132 16.65 -16.98 -10.75
CA ARG A 132 16.48 -17.51 -12.12
C ARG A 132 17.25 -16.69 -13.13
N ASP A 133 17.29 -15.37 -12.95
CA ASP A 133 17.94 -14.44 -13.86
C ASP A 133 19.14 -13.75 -13.20
N HIS A 134 19.83 -14.46 -12.29
CA HIS A 134 20.83 -13.91 -11.37
C HIS A 134 21.90 -13.05 -12.08
N ASP A 135 22.49 -13.57 -13.14
CA ASP A 135 23.59 -12.88 -13.86
C ASP A 135 23.09 -11.60 -14.54
N ALA A 136 21.90 -11.65 -15.13
CA ALA A 136 21.27 -10.47 -15.74
C ALA A 136 20.95 -9.40 -14.69
N VAL A 137 20.42 -9.80 -13.53
CA VAL A 137 20.14 -8.91 -12.42
C VAL A 137 21.43 -8.33 -11.85
N LEU A 138 22.45 -9.15 -11.60
CA LEU A 138 23.75 -8.72 -11.10
C LEU A 138 24.41 -7.70 -12.04
N ASN A 139 24.39 -7.96 -13.33
CA ASN A 139 24.91 -7.05 -14.34
C ASN A 139 24.11 -5.72 -14.36
N GLY A 140 22.80 -5.77 -14.30
CA GLY A 140 21.94 -4.57 -14.22
C GLY A 140 22.16 -3.74 -12.96
N LEU A 141 22.55 -4.38 -11.86
CA LEU A 141 22.85 -3.72 -10.59
C LEU A 141 24.30 -3.22 -10.46
N THR A 142 25.19 -3.61 -11.38
CA THR A 142 26.63 -3.30 -11.29
C THR A 142 27.07 -2.38 -12.43
N LEU A 143 26.58 -2.66 -13.65
CA LEU A 143 27.04 -1.96 -14.83
C LEU A 143 26.37 -0.59 -14.99
N PRO A 144 27.04 0.39 -15.61
CA PRO A 144 26.49 1.73 -15.82
C PRO A 144 25.40 1.76 -16.90
N TYR A 145 25.18 0.65 -17.59
CA TYR A 145 24.19 0.53 -18.66
C TYR A 145 22.80 0.23 -18.09
N SER A 146 21.78 0.89 -18.63
CA SER A 146 20.38 0.59 -18.33
C SER A 146 19.67 0.14 -19.60
N SER A 147 18.64 -0.71 -19.44
CA SER A 147 17.75 -1.09 -20.55
C SER A 147 16.85 0.06 -21.03
N GLY A 148 16.93 1.23 -20.42
CA GLY A 148 16.05 2.37 -20.69
C GLY A 148 16.09 2.82 -22.16
N VAL A 149 17.26 2.80 -22.79
CA VAL A 149 17.41 3.13 -24.22
C VAL A 149 16.67 2.10 -25.09
N ILE A 150 16.86 0.81 -24.79
CA ILE A 150 16.20 -0.29 -25.52
C ILE A 150 14.68 -0.22 -25.29
N GLU A 151 14.24 0.02 -24.06
CA GLU A 151 12.82 0.18 -23.72
C GLU A 151 12.20 1.38 -24.44
N GLY A 152 12.92 2.49 -24.53
CA GLY A 152 12.52 3.66 -25.30
C GLY A 152 12.31 3.31 -26.78
N HIS A 153 13.24 2.60 -27.40
CA HIS A 153 13.11 2.13 -28.79
C HIS A 153 11.94 1.16 -28.97
N VAL A 154 11.75 0.20 -28.07
CA VAL A 154 10.62 -0.73 -28.10
C VAL A 154 9.29 0.02 -28.00
N ASN A 155 9.19 1.00 -27.11
CA ASN A 155 7.99 1.82 -26.95
C ASN A 155 7.73 2.67 -28.21
N ARG A 156 8.77 3.24 -28.83
CA ARG A 156 8.67 3.95 -30.11
C ARG A 156 8.15 3.04 -31.21
N ILE A 157 8.69 1.83 -31.35
CA ILE A 157 8.23 0.84 -32.34
C ILE A 157 6.76 0.46 -32.09
N LYS A 158 6.38 0.21 -30.82
CA LYS A 158 4.98 -0.05 -30.44
C LYS A 158 4.05 1.12 -30.81
N MET A 159 4.50 2.36 -30.61
CA MET A 159 3.74 3.56 -30.98
C MET A 159 3.54 3.65 -32.50
N ILE A 160 4.61 3.47 -33.28
CA ILE A 160 4.57 3.46 -34.74
C ILE A 160 3.60 2.37 -35.25
N LYS A 161 3.69 1.16 -34.68
CA LYS A 161 2.78 0.05 -35.01
C LYS A 161 1.32 0.41 -34.74
N ARG A 162 1.02 1.04 -33.61
CA ARG A 162 -0.35 1.49 -33.27
C ARG A 162 -0.88 2.52 -34.25
N GLN A 163 -0.04 3.47 -34.70
CA GLN A 163 -0.41 4.48 -35.70
C GLN A 163 -0.72 3.88 -37.09
N MET A 164 -0.31 2.65 -37.34
CA MET A 164 -0.60 1.93 -38.58
C MET A 164 -1.96 1.19 -38.58
N TYR A 165 -2.76 1.32 -37.52
CA TYR A 165 -4.13 0.81 -37.43
C TYR A 165 -4.30 -0.67 -37.86
N GLY A 166 -3.38 -1.54 -37.43
CA GLY A 166 -3.42 -2.97 -37.76
C GLY A 166 -2.89 -3.34 -39.16
N ARG A 167 -2.49 -2.37 -39.99
CA ARG A 167 -1.91 -2.60 -41.32
C ARG A 167 -0.38 -2.69 -41.32
N ALA A 168 0.24 -2.89 -40.17
CA ALA A 168 1.65 -3.02 -39.96
C ALA A 168 2.15 -4.40 -40.40
N ASN A 169 2.41 -4.62 -41.69
CA ASN A 169 3.27 -5.72 -42.08
C ASN A 169 4.76 -5.41 -41.76
N LEU A 170 5.57 -6.45 -41.71
CA LEU A 170 6.98 -6.31 -41.25
C LEU A 170 7.78 -5.31 -42.11
N ASP A 171 7.62 -5.36 -43.43
CA ASP A 171 8.37 -4.52 -44.36
C ASP A 171 8.01 -3.04 -44.24
N LEU A 172 6.72 -2.76 -44.13
CA LEU A 172 6.26 -1.39 -43.95
C LEU A 172 6.64 -0.83 -42.56
N LEU A 173 6.54 -1.65 -41.50
CA LEU A 173 6.99 -1.28 -40.17
C LEU A 173 8.51 -0.98 -40.18
N ARG A 174 9.33 -1.84 -40.79
CA ARG A 174 10.76 -1.64 -40.91
C ARG A 174 11.09 -0.33 -41.62
N LYS A 175 10.46 -0.05 -42.76
CA LYS A 175 10.64 1.22 -43.49
C LYS A 175 10.32 2.41 -42.62
N ARG A 176 9.19 2.41 -41.88
CA ARG A 176 8.80 3.51 -40.99
C ARG A 176 9.75 3.69 -39.82
N VAL A 177 10.26 2.60 -39.25
CA VAL A 177 11.20 2.67 -38.10
C VAL A 177 12.55 3.25 -38.55
N LEU A 178 13.01 2.92 -39.80
CA LEU A 178 14.29 3.42 -40.32
C LEU A 178 14.21 4.86 -40.85
N LEU A 179 13.02 5.35 -41.22
CA LEU A 179 12.81 6.67 -41.77
C LEU A 179 12.27 7.69 -40.72
N SER A 180 12.02 7.28 -39.53
CA SER A 180 11.56 8.09 -38.41
C SER A 180 12.65 8.28 -37.37
#